data_5ab539317dd090c5f88cba0d45f28f0c
#
_entry.id   5ab539317dd090c5f88cba0d45f28f0c
#
_cell.length_a   1.000
_cell.length_b   1.000
_cell.length_c   1.000
_cell.angle_alpha   90.00
_cell.angle_beta   90.00
_cell.angle_gamma   90.00
#
_symmetry.space_group_name_H-M   'P 1'
#
loop_
_entity.id
_entity.type
_entity.pdbx_description
1 polymer ?
#
loop_
_entity_poly.entity_id
_entity_poly.type
_entity_poly.pdbx_seq_one_letter_code
_entity_poly.pdbx_strand_id
1 'polypeptide(L)'
;AVSILLNLVLIRLIIMVGDSELINSGTTRSMLPFIAPYALAPILVAVLVGSAPAVLATLIMSVIFGIIHGNSIDFLLIAFLSGVVGTFAASNIRKRSQLVRAGLLAGATAAIAGAAIALLNGFSLGLVGQQTLIALIIGGITGILAVGVLPIFEQVFKTSTEITLLELTDFNHPLLRRMQMEAPGTYHHSLMVANLSENAAAEIGASPLLCRVCSFFHDIGKLVKPEYFVENQRGGINPHDEKNPSMSALVIKAHVKEGVEMARKFKLPRVIVDVIRQHHGTSLIQYFYYQAQQREKKGDSKAPASKKTEEIKVDQSTYRYDGPRPAFKESAIIFFADGIEAASRTLKNVTQPNVEELIDKMFQSRIEDGQLDECPLTFQELDKIRKSFIYTLLNMLHARIEYPKEDVEETEPKQPSEKNEPPQPGDQQPV
;
A
#
# COMPACT_ATOMS: atom_id res chain seq x y z
N ALA A 1 20.86 -15.05 0.30
CA ALA A 1 22.32 -15.13 0.12
C ALA A 1 23.02 -13.87 0.66
N VAL A 2 22.66 -12.66 0.21
CA VAL A 2 23.35 -11.40 0.60
C VAL A 2 23.30 -11.14 2.11
N SER A 3 22.15 -11.35 2.76
CA SER A 3 22.00 -11.20 4.22
C SER A 3 22.92 -12.15 4.99
N ILE A 4 23.05 -13.39 4.51
CA ILE A 4 23.95 -14.41 5.08
C ILE A 4 25.40 -13.95 4.89
N LEU A 5 25.77 -13.51 3.69
CA LEU A 5 27.12 -13.05 3.38
C LEU A 5 27.53 -11.84 4.25
N LEU A 6 26.63 -10.84 4.37
CA LEU A 6 26.83 -9.68 5.24
C LEU A 6 27.09 -10.11 6.68
N ASN A 7 26.28 -11.03 7.20
CA ASN A 7 26.41 -11.51 8.57
C ASN A 7 27.72 -12.27 8.78
N LEU A 8 28.13 -13.12 7.81
CA LEU A 8 29.41 -13.82 7.85
C LEU A 8 30.60 -12.86 7.83
N VAL A 9 30.56 -11.80 7.01
CA VAL A 9 31.59 -10.77 6.98
C VAL A 9 31.69 -10.08 8.33
N LEU A 10 30.55 -9.69 8.97
CA LEU A 10 30.53 -9.10 10.30
C LEU A 10 31.13 -10.04 11.35
N ILE A 11 30.75 -11.32 11.35
CA ILE A 11 31.31 -12.33 12.26
C ILE A 11 32.83 -12.47 12.04
N ARG A 12 33.28 -12.54 10.79
CA ARG A 12 34.73 -12.65 10.49
C ARG A 12 35.51 -11.44 10.96
N LEU A 13 34.98 -10.22 10.77
CA LEU A 13 35.59 -8.98 11.28
C LEU A 13 35.71 -8.99 12.81
N ILE A 14 34.67 -9.40 13.52
CA ILE A 14 34.67 -9.52 14.98
C ILE A 14 35.76 -10.50 15.44
N ILE A 15 35.86 -11.65 14.80
CA ILE A 15 36.88 -12.64 15.13
C ILE A 15 38.28 -12.11 14.85
N MET A 16 38.52 -11.46 13.71
CA MET A 16 39.82 -10.85 13.37
C MET A 16 40.25 -9.80 14.40
N VAL A 17 39.32 -8.98 14.87
CA VAL A 17 39.61 -8.00 15.93
C VAL A 17 39.90 -8.71 17.25
N GLY A 18 39.12 -9.75 17.59
CA GLY A 18 39.29 -10.53 18.82
C GLY A 18 40.58 -11.37 18.86
N ASP A 19 41.07 -11.81 17.73
CA ASP A 19 42.35 -12.56 17.60
C ASP A 19 43.57 -11.62 17.57
N SER A 20 43.37 -10.30 17.53
CA SER A 20 44.49 -9.35 17.57
C SER A 20 45.25 -9.41 18.92
N GLU A 21 46.58 -9.23 18.88
CA GLU A 21 47.44 -9.26 20.11
C GLU A 21 47.02 -8.27 21.18
N LEU A 22 46.24 -7.22 20.82
CA LEU A 22 45.71 -6.21 21.74
C LEU A 22 44.64 -6.74 22.72
N ILE A 23 44.02 -7.90 22.43
CA ILE A 23 42.86 -8.42 23.20
C ILE A 23 43.13 -9.87 23.69
N ASN A 24 44.36 -10.33 23.71
CA ASN A 24 44.73 -11.74 23.90
C ASN A 24 44.71 -12.21 25.36
N SER A 25 43.61 -12.05 26.09
CA SER A 25 43.38 -12.76 27.35
C SER A 25 42.47 -13.99 27.12
N GLY A 26 42.75 -15.09 27.81
CA GLY A 26 41.92 -16.32 27.71
C GLY A 26 40.42 -16.08 28.00
N THR A 27 40.15 -15.15 28.89
CA THR A 27 38.77 -14.71 29.22
C THR A 27 38.10 -14.02 28.03
N THR A 28 38.77 -13.19 27.29
CA THR A 28 38.26 -12.50 26.11
C THR A 28 37.94 -13.48 24.98
N ARG A 29 38.78 -14.49 24.76
CA ARG A 29 38.52 -15.54 23.76
C ARG A 29 37.23 -16.31 24.02
N SER A 30 36.91 -16.60 25.29
CA SER A 30 35.68 -17.30 25.65
C SER A 30 34.41 -16.48 25.45
N MET A 31 34.53 -15.14 25.27
CA MET A 31 33.43 -14.22 25.03
C MET A 31 33.15 -13.96 23.55
N LEU A 32 34.12 -14.14 22.66
CA LEU A 32 34.01 -13.88 21.23
C LEU A 32 32.77 -14.51 20.57
N PRO A 33 32.42 -15.77 20.87
CA PRO A 33 31.22 -16.37 20.29
C PRO A 33 29.92 -15.64 20.63
N PHE A 34 29.83 -14.96 21.80
CA PHE A 34 28.64 -14.23 22.24
C PHE A 34 28.59 -12.81 21.70
N ILE A 35 29.67 -12.28 21.14
CA ILE A 35 29.71 -10.95 20.51
C ILE A 35 29.19 -10.97 19.07
N ALA A 36 29.07 -12.14 18.44
CA ALA A 36 28.66 -12.27 17.07
C ALA A 36 27.12 -12.15 16.91
N PRO A 37 26.60 -11.28 16.00
CA PRO A 37 25.18 -11.09 15.79
C PRO A 37 24.58 -12.18 14.85
N TYR A 38 24.69 -13.46 15.19
CA TYR A 38 24.31 -14.58 14.31
C TYR A 38 22.80 -14.64 13.98
N ALA A 39 21.93 -14.04 14.78
CA ALA A 39 20.51 -13.95 14.49
C ALA A 39 20.15 -12.83 13.46
N LEU A 40 21.10 -11.97 13.06
CA LEU A 40 20.83 -10.85 12.16
C LEU A 40 20.33 -11.32 10.78
N ALA A 41 21.02 -12.27 10.15
CA ALA A 41 20.58 -12.80 8.85
C ALA A 41 19.23 -13.51 8.91
N PRO A 42 18.96 -14.42 9.86
CA PRO A 42 17.63 -14.98 10.08
C PRO A 42 16.51 -13.94 10.22
N ILE A 43 16.72 -12.94 11.07
CA ILE A 43 15.75 -11.85 11.29
C ILE A 43 15.48 -11.09 9.98
N LEU A 44 16.53 -10.68 9.25
CA LEU A 44 16.38 -9.95 7.99
C LEU A 44 15.68 -10.81 6.92
N VAL A 45 16.00 -12.09 6.82
CA VAL A 45 15.33 -12.99 5.86
C VAL A 45 13.88 -13.22 6.24
N ALA A 46 13.55 -13.32 7.53
CA ALA A 46 12.16 -13.47 8.00
C ALA A 46 11.28 -12.29 7.57
N VAL A 47 11.81 -11.09 7.69
CA VAL A 47 11.07 -9.85 7.34
C VAL A 47 10.98 -9.62 5.84
N LEU A 48 12.05 -9.93 5.08
CA LEU A 48 12.12 -9.64 3.65
C LEU A 48 11.48 -10.73 2.77
N VAL A 49 11.52 -11.98 3.21
CA VAL A 49 11.16 -13.15 2.37
C VAL A 49 10.13 -14.04 3.06
N GLY A 50 10.14 -14.08 4.39
CA GLY A 50 9.24 -14.90 5.20
C GLY A 50 9.93 -15.92 6.10
N SER A 51 9.17 -16.58 6.95
CA SER A 51 9.68 -17.46 8.01
C SER A 51 10.33 -18.75 7.48
N ALA A 52 9.78 -19.36 6.44
CA ALA A 52 10.33 -20.62 5.92
C ALA A 52 11.76 -20.49 5.35
N PRO A 53 12.08 -19.53 4.47
CA PRO A 53 13.46 -19.26 4.06
C PRO A 53 14.36 -18.81 5.22
N ALA A 54 13.81 -18.13 6.24
CA ALA A 54 14.58 -17.69 7.40
C ALA A 54 15.02 -18.86 8.29
N VAL A 55 14.20 -19.90 8.45
CA VAL A 55 14.59 -21.14 9.15
C VAL A 55 15.75 -21.82 8.42
N LEU A 56 15.71 -21.89 7.08
CA LEU A 56 16.82 -22.42 6.31
C LEU A 56 18.10 -21.57 6.48
N ALA A 57 17.96 -20.23 6.46
CA ALA A 57 19.09 -19.34 6.75
C ALA A 57 19.64 -19.55 8.16
N THR A 58 18.79 -19.77 9.15
CA THR A 58 19.19 -20.11 10.52
C THR A 58 20.01 -21.39 10.57
N LEU A 59 19.56 -22.45 9.91
CA LEU A 59 20.29 -23.72 9.86
C LEU A 59 21.67 -23.54 9.24
N ILE A 60 21.75 -22.87 8.10
CA ILE A 60 23.02 -22.60 7.40
C ILE A 60 23.98 -21.80 8.30
N MET A 61 23.46 -20.72 8.92
CA MET A 61 24.25 -19.86 9.81
C MET A 61 24.75 -20.60 11.04
N SER A 62 23.91 -21.44 11.66
CA SER A 62 24.29 -22.19 12.85
C SER A 62 25.39 -23.22 12.56
N VAL A 63 25.31 -23.92 11.43
CA VAL A 63 26.36 -24.87 10.99
C VAL A 63 27.68 -24.14 10.74
N ILE A 64 27.65 -23.04 9.97
CA ILE A 64 28.84 -22.24 9.68
C ILE A 64 29.44 -21.68 10.98
N PHE A 65 28.60 -21.21 11.92
CA PHE A 65 29.06 -20.70 13.20
C PHE A 65 29.73 -21.77 14.06
N GLY A 66 29.15 -22.97 14.13
CA GLY A 66 29.80 -24.12 14.78
C GLY A 66 31.14 -24.47 14.20
N ILE A 67 31.28 -24.48 12.86
CA ILE A 67 32.54 -24.75 12.15
C ILE A 67 33.62 -23.70 12.47
N ILE A 68 33.26 -22.40 12.38
CA ILE A 68 34.17 -21.27 12.64
C ILE A 68 34.73 -21.33 14.07
N HIS A 69 33.93 -21.81 15.03
CA HIS A 69 34.33 -21.92 16.43
C HIS A 69 34.88 -23.30 16.81
N GLY A 70 35.61 -23.91 15.91
CA GLY A 70 36.37 -25.14 16.16
C GLY A 70 35.52 -26.42 16.13
N ASN A 71 34.52 -26.50 15.25
CA ASN A 71 33.55 -27.58 15.13
C ASN A 71 32.74 -27.82 16.43
N SER A 72 32.43 -26.76 17.14
CA SER A 72 31.70 -26.84 18.41
C SER A 72 30.19 -27.00 18.18
N ILE A 73 29.66 -28.10 18.71
CA ILE A 73 28.21 -28.35 18.71
C ILE A 73 27.46 -27.37 19.66
N ASP A 74 28.17 -26.91 20.72
CA ASP A 74 27.60 -25.97 21.69
C ASP A 74 27.23 -24.64 21.01
N PHE A 75 28.14 -24.08 20.23
CA PHE A 75 27.91 -22.84 19.49
C PHE A 75 26.91 -23.01 18.36
N LEU A 76 26.90 -24.18 17.68
CA LEU A 76 25.87 -24.50 16.70
C LEU A 76 24.51 -24.50 17.33
N LEU A 77 24.30 -25.12 18.51
CA LEU A 77 23.03 -25.17 19.21
C LEU A 77 22.57 -23.78 19.70
N ILE A 78 23.49 -22.99 20.26
CA ILE A 78 23.18 -21.61 20.71
C ILE A 78 22.71 -20.77 19.52
N ALA A 79 23.43 -20.78 18.39
CA ALA A 79 23.09 -20.03 17.19
C ALA A 79 21.76 -20.51 16.58
N PHE A 80 21.53 -21.84 16.55
CA PHE A 80 20.31 -22.42 16.01
C PHE A 80 19.07 -22.00 16.82
N LEU A 81 19.11 -22.22 18.14
CA LEU A 81 17.98 -21.88 19.00
C LEU A 81 17.67 -20.38 18.97
N SER A 82 18.69 -19.55 19.06
CA SER A 82 18.55 -18.11 19.01
C SER A 82 18.06 -17.62 17.63
N GLY A 83 18.57 -18.17 16.54
CA GLY A 83 18.13 -17.85 15.20
C GLY A 83 16.70 -18.26 14.91
N VAL A 84 16.26 -19.42 15.41
CA VAL A 84 14.86 -19.87 15.31
C VAL A 84 13.93 -18.92 16.08
N VAL A 85 14.24 -18.58 17.33
CA VAL A 85 13.44 -17.64 18.12
C VAL A 85 13.43 -16.25 17.45
N GLY A 86 14.57 -15.78 16.98
CA GLY A 86 14.68 -14.51 16.22
C GLY A 86 13.83 -14.53 14.96
N THR A 87 13.82 -15.62 14.20
CA THR A 87 12.99 -15.81 13.00
C THR A 87 11.50 -15.69 13.30
N PHE A 88 11.02 -16.45 14.29
CA PHE A 88 9.59 -16.43 14.63
C PHE A 88 9.17 -15.11 15.31
N ALA A 89 10.05 -14.50 16.10
CA ALA A 89 9.81 -13.18 16.68
C ALA A 89 9.79 -12.07 15.62
N ALA A 90 10.45 -12.29 14.47
CA ALA A 90 10.49 -11.38 13.33
C ALA A 90 9.42 -11.69 12.27
N SER A 91 8.59 -12.70 12.46
CA SER A 91 7.45 -12.96 11.56
C SER A 91 6.31 -12.01 11.86
N ASN A 92 5.62 -11.52 10.81
CA ASN A 92 4.46 -10.62 10.90
C ASN A 92 4.72 -9.30 11.69
N ILE A 93 5.90 -8.73 11.53
CA ILE A 93 6.27 -7.47 12.19
C ILE A 93 5.58 -6.29 11.49
N ARG A 94 4.92 -5.45 12.28
CA ARG A 94 4.21 -4.25 11.83
C ARG A 94 4.88 -2.93 12.23
N LYS A 95 5.85 -2.94 13.14
CA LYS A 95 6.55 -1.75 13.64
C LYS A 95 8.04 -2.03 13.74
N ARG A 96 8.88 -1.02 13.41
CA ARG A 96 10.35 -1.14 13.52
C ARG A 96 10.83 -1.54 14.93
N SER A 97 10.14 -1.09 15.97
CA SER A 97 10.48 -1.45 17.35
C SER A 97 10.38 -2.95 17.65
N GLN A 98 9.55 -3.68 16.88
CA GLN A 98 9.43 -5.13 17.04
C GLN A 98 10.67 -5.88 16.55
N LEU A 99 11.47 -5.29 15.65
CA LEU A 99 12.78 -5.83 15.26
C LEU A 99 13.75 -5.83 16.43
N VAL A 100 13.75 -4.74 17.20
CA VAL A 100 14.58 -4.66 18.43
C VAL A 100 14.16 -5.74 19.42
N ARG A 101 12.84 -5.93 19.60
CA ARG A 101 12.29 -7.01 20.44
C ARG A 101 12.72 -8.39 19.93
N ALA A 102 12.68 -8.63 18.62
CA ALA A 102 13.11 -9.91 18.03
C ALA A 102 14.62 -10.17 18.31
N GLY A 103 15.45 -9.14 18.18
CA GLY A 103 16.87 -9.22 18.56
C GLY A 103 17.09 -9.50 20.04
N LEU A 104 16.33 -8.82 20.93
CA LEU A 104 16.40 -9.08 22.37
C LEU A 104 15.97 -10.50 22.73
N LEU A 105 14.91 -11.04 22.12
CA LEU A 105 14.47 -12.42 22.33
C LEU A 105 15.50 -13.44 21.85
N ALA A 106 16.13 -13.17 20.71
CA ALA A 106 17.23 -13.98 20.19
C ALA A 106 18.42 -13.96 21.15
N GLY A 107 18.81 -12.77 21.66
CA GLY A 107 19.86 -12.61 22.65
C GLY A 107 19.55 -13.30 23.99
N ALA A 108 18.32 -13.20 24.46
CA ALA A 108 17.88 -13.89 25.68
C ALA A 108 17.96 -15.42 25.52
N THR A 109 17.57 -15.95 24.35
CA THR A 109 17.70 -17.38 24.06
C THR A 109 19.17 -17.82 24.04
N ALA A 110 20.03 -17.01 23.42
CA ALA A 110 21.48 -17.26 23.45
C ALA A 110 22.06 -17.22 24.87
N ALA A 111 21.62 -16.29 25.69
CA ALA A 111 22.03 -16.14 27.08
C ALA A 111 21.62 -17.37 27.90
N ILE A 112 20.37 -17.84 27.77
CA ILE A 112 19.87 -19.01 28.49
C ILE A 112 20.59 -20.28 28.03
N ALA A 113 20.68 -20.53 26.72
CA ALA A 113 21.33 -21.70 26.17
C ALA A 113 22.82 -21.72 26.48
N GLY A 114 23.49 -20.56 26.33
CA GLY A 114 24.92 -20.41 26.64
C GLY A 114 25.20 -20.62 28.13
N ALA A 115 24.39 -20.06 29.03
CA ALA A 115 24.55 -20.26 30.47
C ALA A 115 24.35 -21.75 30.86
N ALA A 116 23.35 -22.42 30.31
CA ALA A 116 23.11 -23.84 30.57
C ALA A 116 24.32 -24.71 30.13
N ILE A 117 24.84 -24.46 28.91
CA ILE A 117 25.99 -25.19 28.38
C ILE A 117 27.26 -24.87 29.20
N ALA A 118 27.49 -23.59 29.55
CA ALA A 118 28.63 -23.17 30.34
C ALA A 118 28.64 -23.79 31.74
N LEU A 119 27.50 -23.91 32.39
CA LEU A 119 27.35 -24.59 33.68
C LEU A 119 27.62 -26.07 33.56
N LEU A 120 27.12 -26.74 32.51
CA LEU A 120 27.40 -28.18 32.26
C LEU A 120 28.88 -28.41 32.01
N ASN A 121 29.59 -27.47 31.38
CA ASN A 121 31.05 -27.55 31.17
C ASN A 121 31.88 -27.10 32.37
N GLY A 122 31.24 -26.80 33.52
CA GLY A 122 31.92 -26.47 34.79
C GLY A 122 32.55 -25.08 34.84
N PHE A 123 32.07 -24.13 34.03
CA PHE A 123 32.55 -22.76 34.06
C PHE A 123 32.14 -22.02 35.35
N SER A 124 32.97 -21.07 35.78
CA SER A 124 32.71 -20.28 36.98
C SER A 124 31.43 -19.40 36.78
N LEU A 125 30.66 -19.18 37.84
CA LEU A 125 29.45 -18.35 37.81
C LEU A 125 29.74 -16.92 37.32
N GLY A 126 30.94 -16.36 37.63
CA GLY A 126 31.37 -15.07 37.13
C GLY A 126 31.50 -15.01 35.61
N LEU A 127 32.09 -16.06 34.99
CA LEU A 127 32.23 -16.14 33.56
C LEU A 127 30.87 -16.35 32.88
N VAL A 128 30.00 -17.22 33.44
CA VAL A 128 28.63 -17.42 32.96
C VAL A 128 27.83 -16.13 32.98
N GLY A 129 27.93 -15.34 34.05
CA GLY A 129 27.28 -14.03 34.17
C GLY A 129 27.75 -13.03 33.11
N GLN A 130 29.06 -12.99 32.82
CA GLN A 130 29.60 -12.11 31.77
C GLN A 130 29.13 -12.54 30.37
N GLN A 131 29.16 -13.82 30.04
CA GLN A 131 28.67 -14.35 28.74
C GLN A 131 27.18 -14.06 28.54
N THR A 132 26.37 -14.28 29.59
CA THR A 132 24.94 -13.97 29.60
C THR A 132 24.64 -12.49 29.33
N LEU A 133 25.37 -11.58 30.02
CA LEU A 133 25.22 -10.16 29.84
C LEU A 133 25.59 -9.71 28.41
N ILE A 134 26.72 -10.23 27.89
CA ILE A 134 27.14 -9.93 26.51
C ILE A 134 26.09 -10.42 25.50
N ALA A 135 25.57 -11.64 25.64
CA ALA A 135 24.54 -12.17 24.73
C ALA A 135 23.28 -11.29 24.71
N LEU A 136 22.82 -10.78 25.86
CA LEU A 136 21.69 -9.87 25.94
C LEU A 136 21.97 -8.54 25.25
N ILE A 137 23.14 -7.93 25.50
CA ILE A 137 23.53 -6.66 24.85
C ILE A 137 23.61 -6.84 23.34
N ILE A 138 24.26 -7.89 22.87
CA ILE A 138 24.39 -8.18 21.43
C ILE A 138 23.06 -8.50 20.79
N GLY A 139 22.14 -9.16 21.49
CA GLY A 139 20.77 -9.33 21.04
C GLY A 139 20.07 -7.97 20.76
N GLY A 140 20.18 -7.01 21.67
CA GLY A 140 19.67 -5.67 21.47
C GLY A 140 20.34 -4.94 20.29
N ILE A 141 21.67 -5.02 20.20
CA ILE A 141 22.42 -4.44 19.07
C ILE A 141 22.00 -5.10 17.74
N THR A 142 21.81 -6.41 17.71
CA THR A 142 21.35 -7.15 16.52
C THR A 142 20.01 -6.61 16.04
N GLY A 143 19.06 -6.35 16.94
CA GLY A 143 17.77 -5.76 16.60
C GLY A 143 17.89 -4.34 16.05
N ILE A 144 18.76 -3.50 16.64
CA ILE A 144 19.03 -2.14 16.16
C ILE A 144 19.71 -2.17 14.79
N LEU A 145 20.67 -3.06 14.57
CA LEU A 145 21.31 -3.26 13.27
C LEU A 145 20.28 -3.70 12.22
N ALA A 146 19.36 -4.60 12.57
CA ALA A 146 18.30 -5.02 11.66
C ALA A 146 17.42 -3.83 11.23
N VAL A 147 17.04 -2.94 12.16
CA VAL A 147 16.29 -1.71 11.84
C VAL A 147 17.06 -0.82 10.88
N GLY A 148 18.36 -0.61 11.12
CA GLY A 148 19.20 0.29 10.30
C GLY A 148 19.50 -0.27 8.91
N VAL A 149 19.67 -1.58 8.79
CA VAL A 149 20.05 -2.26 7.53
C VAL A 149 18.83 -2.55 6.66
N LEU A 150 17.65 -2.77 7.24
CA LEU A 150 16.43 -3.13 6.52
C LEU A 150 16.11 -2.19 5.35
N PRO A 151 16.10 -0.85 5.48
CA PRO A 151 15.80 0.06 4.38
C PRO A 151 16.79 -0.05 3.22
N ILE A 152 18.06 -0.35 3.52
CA ILE A 152 19.10 -0.55 2.50
C ILE A 152 18.76 -1.81 1.68
N PHE A 153 18.35 -2.88 2.35
CA PHE A 153 17.94 -4.12 1.68
C PHE A 153 16.68 -3.92 0.85
N GLU A 154 15.67 -3.22 1.35
CA GLU A 154 14.47 -2.87 0.59
C GLU A 154 14.82 -2.12 -0.70
N GLN A 155 15.74 -1.15 -0.62
CA GLN A 155 16.18 -0.38 -1.78
C GLN A 155 17.00 -1.22 -2.79
N VAL A 156 17.94 -2.03 -2.31
CA VAL A 156 18.80 -2.86 -3.16
C VAL A 156 17.99 -3.95 -3.88
N PHE A 157 17.10 -4.63 -3.15
CA PHE A 157 16.27 -5.71 -3.70
C PHE A 157 14.98 -5.20 -4.34
N LYS A 158 14.72 -3.89 -4.28
CA LYS A 158 13.50 -3.26 -4.83
C LYS A 158 12.23 -3.92 -4.31
N THR A 159 12.24 -4.35 -3.07
CA THR A 159 11.11 -4.94 -2.35
C THR A 159 10.60 -3.97 -1.29
N SER A 160 9.39 -4.20 -0.80
CA SER A 160 8.79 -3.40 0.28
C SER A 160 8.30 -4.35 1.36
N THR A 161 8.70 -4.10 2.60
CA THR A 161 8.20 -4.88 3.73
C THR A 161 6.85 -4.35 4.20
N GLU A 162 6.12 -5.18 4.96
CA GLU A 162 4.86 -4.74 5.60
C GLU A 162 5.06 -3.51 6.50
N ILE A 163 6.24 -3.35 7.10
CA ILE A 163 6.57 -2.18 7.93
C ILE A 163 6.51 -0.91 7.09
N THR A 164 7.21 -0.89 5.96
CA THR A 164 7.26 0.27 5.05
C THR A 164 5.88 0.56 4.45
N LEU A 165 5.12 -0.49 4.09
CA LEU A 165 3.74 -0.30 3.62
C LEU A 165 2.83 0.30 4.70
N LEU A 166 2.94 -0.17 5.96
CA LEU A 166 2.16 0.39 7.07
C LEU A 166 2.53 1.83 7.39
N GLU A 167 3.80 2.20 7.30
CA GLU A 167 4.23 3.60 7.46
C GLU A 167 3.59 4.51 6.40
N LEU A 168 3.33 4.01 5.20
CA LEU A 168 2.67 4.73 4.12
C LEU A 168 1.13 4.78 4.24
N THR A 169 0.52 4.09 5.21
CA THR A 169 -0.90 4.27 5.53
C THR A 169 -1.18 5.51 6.37
N ASP A 170 -0.15 6.21 6.84
CA ASP A 170 -0.34 7.44 7.59
C ASP A 170 -0.85 8.57 6.68
N PHE A 171 -2.06 9.03 6.95
CA PHE A 171 -2.69 10.14 6.23
C PHE A 171 -1.98 11.50 6.41
N ASN A 172 -1.01 11.60 7.34
CA ASN A 172 -0.11 12.75 7.43
C ASN A 172 1.00 12.74 6.38
N HIS A 173 1.11 11.68 5.57
CA HIS A 173 2.05 11.66 4.45
C HIS A 173 1.84 12.90 3.54
N PRO A 174 2.89 13.66 3.17
CA PRO A 174 2.76 14.95 2.48
C PRO A 174 1.90 14.90 1.22
N LEU A 175 2.00 13.81 0.42
CA LEU A 175 1.20 13.64 -0.80
C LEU A 175 -0.29 13.41 -0.49
N LEU A 176 -0.61 12.60 0.52
CA LEU A 176 -2.00 12.32 0.90
C LEU A 176 -2.65 13.58 1.48
N ARG A 177 -1.91 14.33 2.27
CA ARG A 177 -2.35 15.60 2.81
C ARG A 177 -2.60 16.64 1.72
N ARG A 178 -1.70 16.72 0.72
CA ARG A 178 -1.93 17.55 -0.48
C ARG A 178 -3.18 17.12 -1.24
N MET A 179 -3.36 15.81 -1.45
CA MET A 179 -4.54 15.28 -2.14
C MET A 179 -5.83 15.66 -1.41
N GLN A 180 -5.84 15.57 -0.07
CA GLN A 180 -6.99 15.96 0.74
C GLN A 180 -7.35 17.44 0.58
N MET A 181 -6.37 18.33 0.45
CA MET A 181 -6.56 19.78 0.37
C MET A 181 -6.80 20.27 -1.07
N GLU A 182 -6.02 19.76 -2.04
CA GLU A 182 -5.99 20.27 -3.41
C GLU A 182 -6.92 19.48 -4.36
N ALA A 183 -7.13 18.17 -4.09
CA ALA A 183 -7.93 17.25 -4.91
C ALA A 183 -8.83 16.34 -4.03
N PRO A 184 -9.77 16.90 -3.24
CA PRO A 184 -10.53 16.12 -2.27
C PRO A 184 -11.40 15.03 -2.90
N GLY A 185 -11.89 15.22 -4.12
CA GLY A 185 -12.63 14.19 -4.86
C GLY A 185 -11.75 12.98 -5.18
N THR A 186 -10.53 13.21 -5.66
CA THR A 186 -9.54 12.15 -5.91
C THR A 186 -9.13 11.45 -4.60
N TYR A 187 -8.98 12.20 -3.50
CA TYR A 187 -8.71 11.62 -2.20
C TYR A 187 -9.80 10.64 -1.76
N HIS A 188 -11.08 11.04 -1.83
CA HIS A 188 -12.22 10.17 -1.51
C HIS A 188 -12.30 8.96 -2.45
N HIS A 189 -12.10 9.16 -3.75
CA HIS A 189 -12.02 8.09 -4.74
C HIS A 189 -10.97 7.05 -4.33
N SER A 190 -9.76 7.49 -4.00
CA SER A 190 -8.66 6.61 -3.60
C SER A 190 -8.98 5.78 -2.35
N LEU A 191 -9.73 6.36 -1.38
CA LEU A 191 -10.19 5.62 -0.20
C LEU A 191 -11.21 4.54 -0.56
N MET A 192 -12.12 4.82 -1.49
CA MET A 192 -13.14 3.86 -1.95
C MET A 192 -12.49 2.72 -2.75
N VAL A 193 -11.55 3.05 -3.65
CA VAL A 193 -10.74 2.06 -4.38
C VAL A 193 -9.95 1.19 -3.42
N ALA A 194 -9.38 1.78 -2.37
CA ALA A 194 -8.65 1.03 -1.34
C ALA A 194 -9.54 0.02 -0.62
N ASN A 195 -10.76 0.39 -0.23
CA ASN A 195 -11.70 -0.54 0.41
C ASN A 195 -12.09 -1.69 -0.52
N LEU A 196 -12.39 -1.39 -1.78
CA LEU A 196 -12.73 -2.41 -2.78
C LEU A 196 -11.57 -3.38 -3.00
N SER A 197 -10.39 -2.83 -3.26
CA SER A 197 -9.22 -3.64 -3.61
C SER A 197 -8.67 -4.45 -2.44
N GLU A 198 -8.69 -3.92 -1.22
CA GLU A 198 -8.26 -4.62 -0.01
C GLU A 198 -9.11 -5.85 0.27
N ASN A 199 -10.44 -5.71 0.23
CA ASN A 199 -11.36 -6.82 0.47
C ASN A 199 -11.21 -7.90 -0.61
N ALA A 200 -11.12 -7.50 -1.88
CA ALA A 200 -10.93 -8.44 -2.98
C ALA A 200 -9.58 -9.20 -2.90
N ALA A 201 -8.51 -8.52 -2.49
CA ALA A 201 -7.21 -9.15 -2.29
C ALA A 201 -7.25 -10.21 -1.18
N ALA A 202 -7.97 -9.95 -0.09
CA ALA A 202 -8.13 -10.90 1.01
C ALA A 202 -8.81 -12.21 0.55
N GLU A 203 -9.81 -12.13 -0.33
CA GLU A 203 -10.56 -13.29 -0.82
C GLU A 203 -9.74 -14.26 -1.67
N ILE A 204 -8.67 -13.77 -2.30
CA ILE A 204 -7.80 -14.60 -3.16
C ILE A 204 -6.43 -14.89 -2.52
N GLY A 205 -6.20 -14.45 -1.27
CA GLY A 205 -4.91 -14.61 -0.60
C GLY A 205 -3.78 -13.76 -1.21
N ALA A 206 -4.11 -12.68 -1.93
CA ALA A 206 -3.17 -11.64 -2.33
C ALA A 206 -2.89 -10.70 -1.13
N SER A 207 -2.09 -9.65 -1.31
CA SER A 207 -1.74 -8.73 -0.22
C SER A 207 -2.78 -7.61 -0.05
N PRO A 208 -3.68 -7.66 0.97
CA PRO A 208 -4.66 -6.61 1.22
C PRO A 208 -4.00 -5.26 1.54
N LEU A 209 -2.94 -5.28 2.35
CA LEU A 209 -2.22 -4.07 2.73
C LEU A 209 -1.56 -3.40 1.52
N LEU A 210 -1.00 -4.18 0.60
CA LEU A 210 -0.42 -3.64 -0.63
C LEU A 210 -1.48 -2.99 -1.51
N CYS A 211 -2.64 -3.65 -1.68
CA CYS A 211 -3.78 -3.08 -2.41
C CYS A 211 -4.22 -1.74 -1.78
N ARG A 212 -4.40 -1.69 -0.47
CA ARG A 212 -4.79 -0.47 0.25
C ARG A 212 -3.81 0.67 0.01
N VAL A 213 -2.52 0.41 0.25
CA VAL A 213 -1.48 1.44 0.13
C VAL A 213 -1.33 1.92 -1.31
N CYS A 214 -1.25 1.00 -2.28
CA CYS A 214 -1.14 1.38 -3.68
C CYS A 214 -2.35 2.19 -4.15
N SER A 215 -3.56 1.85 -3.69
CA SER A 215 -4.78 2.60 -4.01
C SER A 215 -4.75 4.03 -3.45
N PHE A 216 -4.12 4.29 -2.29
CA PHE A 216 -3.99 5.65 -1.79
C PHE A 216 -3.16 6.55 -2.70
N PHE A 217 -2.21 5.99 -3.43
CA PHE A 217 -1.25 6.73 -4.24
C PHE A 217 -1.45 6.59 -5.75
N HIS A 218 -2.36 5.72 -6.23
CA HIS A 218 -2.45 5.42 -7.67
C HIS A 218 -2.71 6.67 -8.52
N ASP A 219 -3.45 7.61 -7.99
CA ASP A 219 -3.96 8.81 -8.67
C ASP A 219 -3.30 10.13 -8.24
N ILE A 220 -2.15 10.09 -7.56
CA ILE A 220 -1.45 11.30 -7.08
C ILE A 220 -1.08 12.29 -8.20
N GLY A 221 -0.97 11.82 -9.44
CA GLY A 221 -0.69 12.67 -10.59
C GLY A 221 -1.81 13.64 -10.93
N LYS A 222 -3.04 13.37 -10.51
CA LYS A 222 -4.19 14.29 -10.66
C LYS A 222 -3.99 15.60 -9.87
N LEU A 223 -3.06 15.64 -8.91
CA LEU A 223 -2.66 16.86 -8.18
C LEU A 223 -2.09 17.97 -9.08
N VAL A 224 -1.61 17.63 -10.27
CA VAL A 224 -1.03 18.65 -11.19
C VAL A 224 -2.11 19.52 -11.81
N LYS A 225 -3.28 18.93 -12.12
CA LYS A 225 -4.44 19.61 -12.71
C LYS A 225 -5.75 19.03 -12.19
N PRO A 226 -6.09 19.21 -10.92
CA PRO A 226 -7.25 18.54 -10.31
C PRO A 226 -8.58 18.87 -11.00
N GLU A 227 -8.74 20.08 -11.50
CA GLU A 227 -9.95 20.60 -12.13
C GLU A 227 -10.35 19.88 -13.42
N TYR A 228 -9.40 19.15 -14.04
CA TYR A 228 -9.68 18.36 -15.24
C TYR A 228 -10.35 17.00 -14.92
N PHE A 229 -10.38 16.60 -13.65
CA PHE A 229 -10.99 15.33 -13.23
C PHE A 229 -12.35 15.59 -12.58
N VAL A 230 -13.37 14.89 -13.11
CA VAL A 230 -14.78 15.15 -12.80
C VAL A 230 -15.08 15.13 -11.30
N GLU A 231 -14.40 14.29 -10.55
CA GLU A 231 -14.56 14.17 -9.09
C GLU A 231 -14.11 15.41 -8.31
N ASN A 232 -13.28 16.27 -8.92
CA ASN A 232 -12.80 17.52 -8.31
C ASN A 232 -13.47 18.77 -8.87
N GLN A 233 -14.30 18.64 -9.90
CA GLN A 233 -14.96 19.80 -10.53
C GLN A 233 -15.99 20.42 -9.57
N ARG A 234 -15.94 21.73 -9.45
CA ARG A 234 -16.87 22.53 -8.66
C ARG A 234 -17.60 23.52 -9.57
N GLY A 235 -18.91 23.66 -9.40
CA GLY A 235 -19.67 24.73 -10.06
C GLY A 235 -20.02 24.53 -11.53
N GLY A 236 -19.98 23.30 -12.06
CA GLY A 236 -20.55 22.98 -13.39
C GLY A 236 -19.71 23.42 -14.59
N ILE A 237 -18.50 23.96 -14.41
CA ILE A 237 -17.58 24.31 -15.50
C ILE A 237 -16.66 23.10 -15.73
N ASN A 238 -16.76 22.50 -16.93
CA ASN A 238 -15.89 21.40 -17.33
C ASN A 238 -14.79 21.94 -18.29
N PRO A 239 -13.50 21.94 -17.88
CA PRO A 239 -12.41 22.45 -18.71
C PRO A 239 -12.22 21.69 -20.05
N HIS A 240 -12.88 20.53 -20.20
CA HIS A 240 -12.84 19.75 -21.43
C HIS A 240 -13.82 20.23 -22.50
N ASP A 241 -14.85 21.02 -22.17
CA ASP A 241 -15.91 21.41 -23.12
C ASP A 241 -15.39 22.29 -24.26
N GLU A 242 -14.38 23.10 -23.98
CA GLU A 242 -13.74 23.97 -24.97
C GLU A 242 -12.61 23.29 -25.76
N LYS A 243 -12.23 22.06 -25.42
CA LYS A 243 -11.08 21.38 -25.99
C LYS A 243 -11.46 20.35 -27.06
N ASN A 244 -10.50 20.03 -27.91
CA ASN A 244 -10.63 18.86 -28.78
C ASN A 244 -10.54 17.57 -27.94
N PRO A 245 -11.32 16.52 -28.27
CA PRO A 245 -11.30 15.24 -27.55
C PRO A 245 -9.90 14.63 -27.42
N SER A 246 -9.04 14.78 -28.45
CA SER A 246 -7.65 14.31 -28.42
C SER A 246 -6.79 15.04 -27.39
N MET A 247 -6.95 16.37 -27.28
CA MET A 247 -6.27 17.16 -26.24
C MET A 247 -6.77 16.80 -24.84
N SER A 248 -8.06 16.57 -24.69
CA SER A 248 -8.65 16.11 -23.44
C SER A 248 -8.11 14.74 -23.02
N ALA A 249 -8.04 13.79 -23.95
CA ALA A 249 -7.45 12.48 -23.72
C ALA A 249 -5.97 12.57 -23.30
N LEU A 250 -5.20 13.48 -23.92
CA LEU A 250 -3.80 13.72 -23.58
C LEU A 250 -3.65 14.24 -22.15
N VAL A 251 -4.51 15.19 -21.72
CA VAL A 251 -4.51 15.70 -20.34
C VAL A 251 -4.86 14.60 -19.34
N ILE A 252 -5.86 13.78 -19.65
CA ILE A 252 -6.22 12.66 -18.79
C ILE A 252 -5.06 11.67 -18.69
N LYS A 253 -4.45 11.24 -19.80
CA LYS A 253 -3.30 10.32 -19.79
C LYS A 253 -2.09 10.85 -19.01
N ALA A 254 -1.89 12.17 -19.02
CA ALA A 254 -0.73 12.79 -18.39
C ALA A 254 -0.63 12.51 -16.88
N HIS A 255 -1.76 12.28 -16.16
CA HIS A 255 -1.71 12.03 -14.72
C HIS A 255 -0.89 10.78 -14.35
N VAL A 256 -0.85 9.77 -15.22
CA VAL A 256 -0.02 8.57 -14.98
C VAL A 256 1.47 8.93 -14.95
N LYS A 257 1.93 9.72 -15.94
CA LYS A 257 3.31 10.18 -16.02
C LYS A 257 3.67 11.10 -14.85
N GLU A 258 2.82 12.08 -14.59
CA GLU A 258 2.97 13.03 -13.48
C GLU A 258 2.98 12.31 -12.11
N GLY A 259 2.12 11.30 -11.95
CA GLY A 259 2.09 10.44 -10.76
C GLY A 259 3.40 9.69 -10.54
N VAL A 260 3.96 9.11 -11.59
CA VAL A 260 5.27 8.43 -11.55
C VAL A 260 6.39 9.39 -11.16
N GLU A 261 6.42 10.60 -11.73
CA GLU A 261 7.43 11.62 -11.40
C GLU A 261 7.30 12.06 -9.94
N MET A 262 6.07 12.25 -9.47
CA MET A 262 5.77 12.62 -8.09
C MET A 262 6.14 11.51 -7.11
N ALA A 263 5.81 10.26 -7.41
CA ALA A 263 6.17 9.11 -6.59
C ALA A 263 7.69 8.96 -6.45
N ARG A 264 8.45 9.18 -7.52
CA ARG A 264 9.92 9.16 -7.50
C ARG A 264 10.50 10.31 -6.66
N LYS A 265 9.96 11.51 -6.81
CA LYS A 265 10.37 12.69 -6.02
C LYS A 265 10.20 12.46 -4.53
N PHE A 266 9.12 11.82 -4.12
CA PHE A 266 8.83 11.49 -2.73
C PHE A 266 9.41 10.13 -2.29
N LYS A 267 10.20 9.48 -3.15
CA LYS A 267 10.88 8.20 -2.87
C LYS A 267 9.92 7.08 -2.46
N LEU A 268 8.73 7.05 -3.05
CA LEU A 268 7.79 5.96 -2.81
C LEU A 268 8.36 4.62 -3.30
N PRO A 269 8.01 3.51 -2.66
CA PRO A 269 8.42 2.18 -3.08
C PRO A 269 8.10 1.89 -4.54
N ARG A 270 8.96 1.07 -5.17
CA ARG A 270 8.82 0.73 -6.59
C ARG A 270 7.46 0.13 -6.93
N VAL A 271 6.92 -0.72 -6.08
CA VAL A 271 5.62 -1.36 -6.31
C VAL A 271 4.48 -0.34 -6.45
N ILE A 272 4.52 0.76 -5.70
CA ILE A 272 3.56 1.87 -5.85
C ILE A 272 3.74 2.55 -7.21
N VAL A 273 4.98 2.80 -7.62
CA VAL A 273 5.27 3.37 -8.95
C VAL A 273 4.76 2.44 -10.07
N ASP A 274 4.92 1.14 -9.90
CA ASP A 274 4.45 0.14 -10.87
C ASP A 274 2.91 0.14 -10.94
N VAL A 275 2.19 0.25 -9.81
CA VAL A 275 0.72 0.38 -9.80
C VAL A 275 0.28 1.69 -10.45
N ILE A 276 0.91 2.83 -10.17
CA ILE A 276 0.61 4.12 -10.83
C ILE A 276 0.70 3.98 -12.36
N ARG A 277 1.66 3.22 -12.87
CA ARG A 277 1.79 2.98 -14.32
C ARG A 277 0.71 2.05 -14.87
N GLN A 278 0.29 1.06 -14.09
CA GLN A 278 -0.50 -0.08 -14.54
C GLN A 278 -2.00 0.07 -14.29
N HIS A 279 -2.43 1.00 -13.41
CA HIS A 279 -3.82 1.05 -12.93
C HIS A 279 -4.85 1.38 -14.04
N HIS A 280 -4.41 1.85 -15.19
CA HIS A 280 -5.25 1.99 -16.38
C HIS A 280 -4.87 1.04 -17.52
N GLY A 281 -3.75 0.30 -17.40
CA GLY A 281 -3.25 -0.57 -18.45
C GLY A 281 -3.09 0.15 -19.78
N THR A 282 -3.60 -0.46 -20.84
CA THR A 282 -3.71 0.12 -22.20
C THR A 282 -5.18 0.39 -22.56
N SER A 283 -6.05 0.59 -21.58
CA SER A 283 -7.48 0.73 -21.78
C SER A 283 -7.87 2.00 -22.54
N LEU A 284 -9.04 1.97 -23.18
CA LEU A 284 -9.58 3.06 -23.98
C LEU A 284 -10.28 4.10 -23.09
N ILE A 285 -9.99 5.37 -23.31
CA ILE A 285 -10.73 6.51 -22.71
C ILE A 285 -12.00 6.70 -23.54
N GLN A 286 -13.02 5.87 -23.25
CA GLN A 286 -14.22 5.72 -24.05
C GLN A 286 -14.93 7.04 -24.30
N TYR A 287 -15.08 7.88 -23.28
CA TYR A 287 -15.83 9.13 -23.39
C TYR A 287 -15.28 10.07 -24.50
N PHE A 288 -13.98 10.32 -24.49
CA PHE A 288 -13.36 11.20 -25.51
C PHE A 288 -13.26 10.54 -26.87
N TYR A 289 -13.10 9.23 -26.93
CA TYR A 289 -13.14 8.48 -28.18
C TYR A 289 -14.52 8.58 -28.86
N TYR A 290 -15.62 8.37 -28.11
CA TYR A 290 -16.98 8.54 -28.63
C TYR A 290 -17.28 10.00 -29.02
N GLN A 291 -16.81 10.98 -28.24
CA GLN A 291 -16.94 12.39 -28.62
C GLN A 291 -16.22 12.70 -29.95
N ALA A 292 -15.02 12.16 -30.16
CA ALA A 292 -14.30 12.34 -31.42
C ALA A 292 -15.06 11.75 -32.59
N GLN A 293 -15.57 10.52 -32.45
CA GLN A 293 -16.41 9.88 -33.48
C GLN A 293 -17.68 10.67 -33.80
N GLN A 294 -18.33 11.25 -32.79
CA GLN A 294 -19.53 12.08 -33.02
C GLN A 294 -19.21 13.39 -33.73
N ARG A 295 -18.05 14.01 -33.43
CA ARG A 295 -17.61 15.25 -34.11
C ARG A 295 -17.31 15.00 -35.58
N GLU A 296 -16.66 13.86 -35.90
CA GLU A 296 -16.40 13.46 -37.29
C GLU A 296 -17.69 13.23 -38.08
N LYS A 297 -18.64 12.45 -37.51
CA LYS A 297 -19.95 12.23 -38.15
C LYS A 297 -20.71 13.55 -38.40
N LYS A 298 -20.60 14.54 -37.52
CA LYS A 298 -21.21 15.87 -37.71
C LYS A 298 -20.45 16.73 -38.72
N GLY A 299 -19.13 16.59 -38.83
CA GLY A 299 -18.26 17.27 -39.82
C GLY A 299 -18.53 16.79 -41.22
N ASP A 300 -18.66 15.48 -41.42
CA ASP A 300 -18.96 14.85 -42.70
C ASP A 300 -20.38 15.21 -43.24
N SER A 301 -21.32 15.51 -42.36
CA SER A 301 -22.67 15.97 -42.76
C SER A 301 -22.68 17.33 -43.45
N LYS A 302 -21.60 18.12 -43.30
CA LYS A 302 -21.40 19.44 -43.97
C LYS A 302 -20.49 19.41 -45.21
N ALA A 303 -19.91 18.24 -45.53
CA ALA A 303 -19.08 18.11 -46.75
C ALA A 303 -19.95 17.85 -47.98
N PRO A 304 -19.60 18.45 -49.17
CA PRO A 304 -20.34 18.19 -50.38
C PRO A 304 -20.20 16.72 -50.80
N ALA A 305 -21.30 16.17 -51.39
CA ALA A 305 -21.49 14.74 -51.65
C ALA A 305 -20.37 14.09 -52.54
N SER A 306 -19.53 14.88 -53.19
CA SER A 306 -18.39 14.43 -54.02
C SER A 306 -17.12 14.03 -53.23
N LYS A 307 -17.08 14.23 -51.90
CA LYS A 307 -15.93 13.87 -51.04
C LYS A 307 -16.25 12.81 -49.96
N LYS A 308 -17.37 12.11 -50.08
CA LYS A 308 -17.83 11.07 -49.13
C LYS A 308 -17.16 9.69 -49.31
N THR A 309 -15.90 9.61 -49.71
CA THR A 309 -15.34 8.31 -50.14
C THR A 309 -14.20 7.75 -49.30
N GLU A 310 -13.96 8.24 -48.08
CA GLU A 310 -13.18 7.48 -47.12
C GLU A 310 -13.74 7.77 -45.72
N GLU A 311 -14.24 6.73 -45.02
CA GLU A 311 -14.53 6.79 -43.59
C GLU A 311 -13.23 7.13 -42.89
N ILE A 312 -13.07 8.41 -42.51
CA ILE A 312 -11.97 8.82 -41.62
C ILE A 312 -12.22 8.13 -40.28
N LYS A 313 -11.58 6.99 -40.09
CA LYS A 313 -11.64 6.27 -38.81
C LYS A 313 -10.83 7.03 -37.79
N VAL A 314 -11.48 7.50 -36.71
CA VAL A 314 -10.80 8.00 -35.51
C VAL A 314 -9.78 6.96 -35.06
N ASP A 315 -8.51 7.31 -35.01
CA ASP A 315 -7.48 6.40 -34.53
C ASP A 315 -7.66 6.15 -33.03
N GLN A 316 -8.01 4.92 -32.69
CA GLN A 316 -8.24 4.49 -31.31
C GLN A 316 -6.97 4.61 -30.46
N SER A 317 -5.77 4.50 -31.03
CA SER A 317 -4.49 4.58 -30.32
C SER A 317 -4.30 5.91 -29.60
N THR A 318 -4.80 6.99 -30.17
CA THR A 318 -4.76 8.34 -29.58
C THR A 318 -5.48 8.39 -28.21
N TYR A 319 -6.52 7.59 -28.06
CA TYR A 319 -7.41 7.57 -26.89
C TYR A 319 -7.12 6.41 -25.93
N ARG A 320 -6.09 5.60 -26.17
CA ARG A 320 -5.65 4.56 -25.25
C ARG A 320 -4.59 5.05 -24.31
N TYR A 321 -4.59 4.55 -23.08
CA TYR A 321 -3.46 4.72 -22.17
C TYR A 321 -2.22 4.01 -22.70
N ASP A 322 -1.05 4.51 -22.32
CA ASP A 322 0.23 4.05 -22.86
C ASP A 322 0.75 2.79 -22.17
N GLY A 323 0.08 2.35 -21.11
CA GLY A 323 0.44 1.15 -20.35
C GLY A 323 1.62 1.33 -19.40
N PRO A 324 2.19 0.24 -18.90
CA PRO A 324 1.95 -1.18 -19.21
C PRO A 324 0.64 -1.73 -18.63
N ARG A 325 0.24 -2.94 -19.08
CA ARG A 325 -0.88 -3.69 -18.51
C ARG A 325 -0.57 -4.15 -17.09
N PRO A 326 -1.58 -4.46 -16.26
CA PRO A 326 -1.37 -5.05 -14.94
C PRO A 326 -0.57 -6.35 -15.03
N ALA A 327 0.57 -6.40 -14.30
CA ALA A 327 1.49 -7.54 -14.37
C ALA A 327 1.48 -8.44 -13.12
N PHE A 328 0.75 -8.06 -12.07
CA PHE A 328 0.60 -8.83 -10.83
C PHE A 328 -0.80 -8.64 -10.25
N LYS A 329 -1.22 -9.56 -9.37
CA LYS A 329 -2.60 -9.68 -8.90
C LYS A 329 -3.14 -8.40 -8.28
N GLU A 330 -2.38 -7.77 -7.39
CA GLU A 330 -2.80 -6.55 -6.70
C GLU A 330 -2.99 -5.38 -7.67
N SER A 331 -2.12 -5.25 -8.68
CA SER A 331 -2.28 -4.22 -9.71
C SER A 331 -3.55 -4.43 -10.54
N ALA A 332 -3.88 -5.68 -10.88
CA ALA A 332 -5.12 -6.00 -11.61
C ALA A 332 -6.37 -5.76 -10.75
N ILE A 333 -6.32 -6.08 -9.46
CA ILE A 333 -7.42 -5.80 -8.52
C ILE A 333 -7.69 -4.29 -8.46
N ILE A 334 -6.63 -3.47 -8.33
CA ILE A 334 -6.75 -2.01 -8.29
C ILE A 334 -7.29 -1.47 -9.61
N PHE A 335 -6.81 -1.97 -10.75
CA PHE A 335 -7.30 -1.62 -12.08
C PHE A 335 -8.82 -1.84 -12.24
N PHE A 336 -9.36 -2.94 -11.72
CA PHE A 336 -10.80 -3.18 -11.71
C PHE A 336 -11.50 -2.27 -10.69
N ALA A 337 -10.97 -2.15 -9.47
CA ALA A 337 -11.58 -1.37 -8.41
C ALA A 337 -11.72 0.12 -8.77
N ASP A 338 -10.70 0.69 -9.42
CA ASP A 338 -10.71 2.05 -9.96
C ASP A 338 -11.84 2.27 -10.97
N GLY A 339 -11.89 1.42 -12.01
CA GLY A 339 -12.92 1.51 -13.03
C GLY A 339 -14.33 1.29 -12.49
N ILE A 340 -14.52 0.35 -11.55
CA ILE A 340 -15.81 0.04 -10.93
C ILE A 340 -16.27 1.20 -10.03
N GLU A 341 -15.38 1.78 -9.22
CA GLU A 341 -15.71 2.93 -8.38
C GLU A 341 -16.16 4.11 -9.25
N ALA A 342 -15.37 4.45 -10.27
CA ALA A 342 -15.70 5.53 -11.19
C ALA A 342 -17.03 5.30 -11.92
N ALA A 343 -17.28 4.07 -12.41
CA ALA A 343 -18.52 3.73 -13.08
C ALA A 343 -19.72 3.71 -12.13
N SER A 344 -19.55 3.31 -10.88
CA SER A 344 -20.62 3.22 -9.88
C SER A 344 -21.29 4.57 -9.59
N ARG A 345 -20.59 5.68 -9.80
CA ARG A 345 -21.11 7.03 -9.64
C ARG A 345 -22.19 7.39 -10.66
N THR A 346 -22.26 6.65 -11.77
CA THR A 346 -23.30 6.86 -12.82
C THR A 346 -24.58 6.10 -12.54
N LEU A 347 -24.61 5.22 -11.54
CA LEU A 347 -25.81 4.46 -11.18
C LEU A 347 -26.86 5.39 -10.58
N LYS A 348 -28.04 5.48 -11.26
CA LYS A 348 -29.19 6.24 -10.76
C LYS A 348 -29.87 5.55 -9.58
N ASN A 349 -29.95 4.22 -9.64
CA ASN A 349 -30.54 3.39 -8.60
C ASN A 349 -29.53 2.31 -8.18
N VAL A 350 -29.20 2.28 -6.90
CA VAL A 350 -28.31 1.29 -6.32
C VAL A 350 -29.12 0.07 -5.92
N THR A 351 -29.26 -0.86 -6.84
CA THR A 351 -29.88 -2.17 -6.60
C THR A 351 -28.85 -3.25 -6.88
N GLN A 352 -28.99 -4.42 -6.24
CA GLN A 352 -28.07 -5.53 -6.46
C GLN A 352 -27.96 -5.91 -7.95
N PRO A 353 -29.05 -6.05 -8.74
CA PRO A 353 -28.94 -6.37 -10.16
C PRO A 353 -28.16 -5.31 -10.96
N ASN A 354 -28.36 -4.02 -10.67
CA ASN A 354 -27.65 -2.95 -11.39
C ASN A 354 -26.17 -2.94 -11.08
N VAL A 355 -25.79 -3.23 -9.84
CA VAL A 355 -24.39 -3.34 -9.42
C VAL A 355 -23.73 -4.58 -10.05
N GLU A 356 -24.43 -5.73 -10.06
CA GLU A 356 -23.93 -6.95 -10.71
C GLU A 356 -23.72 -6.72 -12.20
N GLU A 357 -24.70 -6.14 -12.90
CA GLU A 357 -24.61 -5.85 -14.34
C GLU A 357 -23.43 -4.91 -14.67
N LEU A 358 -23.23 -3.87 -13.87
CA LEU A 358 -22.13 -2.93 -14.04
C LEU A 358 -20.78 -3.63 -13.90
N ILE A 359 -20.62 -4.44 -12.85
CA ILE A 359 -19.36 -5.16 -12.58
C ILE A 359 -19.13 -6.21 -13.67
N ASP A 360 -20.15 -6.96 -14.08
CA ASP A 360 -20.05 -7.98 -15.13
C ASP A 360 -19.60 -7.38 -16.46
N LYS A 361 -20.23 -6.28 -16.87
CA LYS A 361 -19.85 -5.55 -18.08
C LYS A 361 -18.40 -5.04 -18.01
N MET A 362 -17.96 -4.55 -16.83
CA MET A 362 -16.59 -4.09 -16.65
C MET A 362 -15.60 -5.25 -16.78
N PHE A 363 -15.84 -6.37 -16.11
CA PHE A 363 -14.98 -7.55 -16.19
C PHE A 363 -14.89 -8.07 -17.62
N GLN A 364 -16.03 -8.29 -18.27
CA GLN A 364 -16.09 -8.77 -19.63
C GLN A 364 -15.31 -7.85 -20.59
N SER A 365 -15.59 -6.55 -20.57
CA SER A 365 -14.92 -5.57 -21.43
C SER A 365 -13.41 -5.56 -21.24
N ARG A 366 -12.90 -5.68 -19.99
CA ARG A 366 -11.46 -5.67 -19.70
C ARG A 366 -10.76 -6.96 -20.11
N ILE A 367 -11.46 -8.11 -19.99
CA ILE A 367 -10.95 -9.41 -20.44
C ILE A 367 -10.91 -9.44 -21.97
N GLU A 368 -11.98 -9.01 -22.65
CA GLU A 368 -12.05 -8.97 -24.12
C GLU A 368 -11.01 -8.00 -24.73
N ASP A 369 -10.69 -6.90 -24.03
CA ASP A 369 -9.64 -5.94 -24.42
C ASP A 369 -8.21 -6.44 -24.10
N GLY A 370 -8.05 -7.66 -23.56
CA GLY A 370 -6.77 -8.30 -23.26
C GLY A 370 -5.98 -7.61 -22.17
N GLN A 371 -6.63 -6.86 -21.27
CA GLN A 371 -5.95 -6.09 -20.24
C GLN A 371 -5.30 -6.95 -19.16
N LEU A 372 -5.68 -8.23 -19.05
CA LEU A 372 -5.17 -9.19 -18.07
C LEU A 372 -4.13 -10.17 -18.63
N ASP A 373 -3.74 -10.05 -19.88
CA ASP A 373 -2.88 -11.03 -20.57
C ASP A 373 -1.51 -11.22 -19.87
N GLU A 374 -1.05 -10.21 -19.14
CA GLU A 374 0.24 -10.22 -18.41
C GLU A 374 0.07 -10.56 -16.92
N CYS A 375 -1.16 -10.76 -16.43
CA CYS A 375 -1.45 -10.95 -15.02
C CYS A 375 -1.71 -12.43 -14.68
N PRO A 376 -1.08 -13.01 -13.64
CA PRO A 376 -1.26 -14.41 -13.27
C PRO A 376 -2.53 -14.62 -12.42
N LEU A 377 -3.68 -14.09 -12.86
CA LEU A 377 -5.00 -14.34 -12.26
C LEU A 377 -5.67 -15.53 -12.90
N THR A 378 -6.22 -16.42 -12.08
CA THR A 378 -7.04 -17.53 -12.53
C THR A 378 -8.50 -17.10 -12.66
N PHE A 379 -9.30 -17.84 -13.47
CA PHE A 379 -10.74 -17.60 -13.56
C PHE A 379 -11.46 -17.74 -12.22
N GLN A 380 -11.00 -18.65 -11.36
CA GLN A 380 -11.56 -18.83 -10.02
C GLN A 380 -11.28 -17.60 -9.13
N GLU A 381 -10.10 -17.02 -9.23
CA GLU A 381 -9.76 -15.79 -8.50
C GLU A 381 -10.54 -14.60 -9.03
N LEU A 382 -10.73 -14.50 -10.35
CA LEU A 382 -11.57 -13.45 -10.96
C LEU A 382 -13.02 -13.51 -10.45
N ASP A 383 -13.62 -14.72 -10.33
CA ASP A 383 -14.97 -14.88 -9.79
C ASP A 383 -15.04 -14.44 -8.30
N LYS A 384 -14.02 -14.78 -7.49
CA LYS A 384 -13.94 -14.33 -6.10
C LYS A 384 -13.81 -12.81 -5.99
N ILE A 385 -12.94 -12.19 -6.80
CA ILE A 385 -12.76 -10.74 -6.86
C ILE A 385 -14.08 -10.07 -7.23
N ARG A 386 -14.76 -10.57 -8.27
CA ARG A 386 -16.07 -10.09 -8.73
C ARG A 386 -17.11 -10.10 -7.60
N LYS A 387 -17.25 -11.22 -6.89
CA LYS A 387 -18.19 -11.37 -5.77
C LYS A 387 -17.85 -10.41 -4.63
N SER A 388 -16.59 -10.27 -4.31
CA SER A 388 -16.11 -9.33 -3.30
C SER A 388 -16.44 -7.88 -3.66
N PHE A 389 -16.25 -7.48 -4.92
CA PHE A 389 -16.61 -6.15 -5.38
C PHE A 389 -18.12 -5.88 -5.29
N ILE A 390 -18.97 -6.83 -5.69
CA ILE A 390 -20.42 -6.70 -5.58
C ILE A 390 -20.81 -6.47 -4.12
N TYR A 391 -20.35 -7.35 -3.22
CA TYR A 391 -20.65 -7.25 -1.80
C TYR A 391 -20.17 -5.92 -1.18
N THR A 392 -18.91 -5.57 -1.44
CA THR A 392 -18.29 -4.37 -0.87
C THR A 392 -18.97 -3.11 -1.41
N LEU A 393 -19.23 -3.03 -2.72
CA LEU A 393 -19.83 -1.85 -3.34
C LEU A 393 -21.27 -1.63 -2.87
N LEU A 394 -22.06 -2.69 -2.75
CA LEU A 394 -23.41 -2.61 -2.19
C LEU A 394 -23.38 -2.04 -0.76
N ASN A 395 -22.51 -2.56 0.10
CA ASN A 395 -22.39 -2.07 1.47
C ASN A 395 -21.94 -0.59 1.52
N MET A 396 -21.01 -0.20 0.65
CA MET A 396 -20.52 1.19 0.59
C MET A 396 -21.61 2.17 0.11
N LEU A 397 -22.47 1.74 -0.81
CA LEU A 397 -23.51 2.58 -1.39
C LEU A 397 -24.79 2.59 -0.55
N HIS A 398 -25.15 1.48 0.13
CA HIS A 398 -26.30 1.42 1.04
C HIS A 398 -26.08 2.16 2.37
N ALA A 399 -24.85 2.42 2.77
CA ALA A 399 -24.55 3.26 3.94
C ALA A 399 -25.01 4.73 3.77
N ARG A 400 -25.45 5.13 2.58
CA ARG A 400 -26.15 6.40 2.31
C ARG A 400 -27.65 6.18 2.45
N ILE A 401 -28.16 5.98 3.67
CA ILE A 401 -29.59 6.07 3.95
C ILE A 401 -29.94 7.54 3.76
N GLU A 402 -30.78 7.84 2.76
CA GLU A 402 -31.48 9.13 2.73
C GLU A 402 -32.39 9.16 3.94
N TYR A 403 -32.06 10.01 4.91
CA TYR A 403 -33.03 10.38 5.94
C TYR A 403 -34.25 10.98 5.23
N PRO A 404 -35.47 10.50 5.52
CA PRO A 404 -36.69 11.16 5.00
C PRO A 404 -36.58 12.65 5.33
N LYS A 405 -36.70 13.49 4.31
CA LYS A 405 -36.89 14.92 4.57
C LYS A 405 -38.18 14.98 5.39
N GLU A 406 -38.10 15.37 6.66
CA GLU A 406 -39.26 15.81 7.38
C GLU A 406 -39.83 16.95 6.53
N ASP A 407 -41.05 16.75 6.02
CA ASP A 407 -41.86 17.83 5.46
C ASP A 407 -42.07 18.81 6.61
N VAL A 408 -41.22 19.81 6.67
CA VAL A 408 -41.47 20.98 7.49
C VAL A 408 -42.66 21.66 6.83
N GLU A 409 -43.87 21.32 7.27
CA GLU A 409 -45.04 22.17 7.00
C GLU A 409 -44.64 23.58 7.45
N GLU A 410 -44.43 24.45 6.48
CA GLU A 410 -44.35 25.88 6.71
C GLU A 410 -45.70 26.32 7.29
N THR A 411 -45.81 26.30 8.60
CA THR A 411 -46.85 27.03 9.29
C THR A 411 -46.60 28.50 9.05
N GLU A 412 -47.34 29.07 8.07
CA GLU A 412 -47.41 30.51 7.89
C GLU A 412 -47.67 31.18 9.25
N PRO A 413 -46.93 32.23 9.60
CA PRO A 413 -47.17 32.96 10.82
C PRO A 413 -48.56 33.64 10.72
N LYS A 414 -49.52 33.16 11.52
CA LYS A 414 -50.82 33.83 11.69
C LYS A 414 -50.56 35.27 12.10
N GLN A 415 -51.01 36.20 11.25
CA GLN A 415 -51.09 37.62 11.59
C GLN A 415 -51.88 37.80 12.89
N PRO A 416 -51.42 38.65 13.84
CA PRO A 416 -52.18 38.95 15.03
C PRO A 416 -53.43 39.73 14.63
N SER A 417 -54.61 39.21 14.98
CA SER A 417 -55.86 39.91 14.85
C SER A 417 -55.86 41.17 15.75
N GLU A 418 -56.01 42.36 15.11
CA GLU A 418 -56.41 43.57 15.79
C GLU A 418 -57.75 43.35 16.53
N LYS A 419 -57.71 43.44 17.85
CA LYS A 419 -58.88 43.90 18.62
C LYS A 419 -58.49 44.19 20.07
N ASN A 420 -58.95 45.42 20.45
CA ASN A 420 -59.17 45.98 21.77
C ASN A 420 -58.07 46.88 22.33
N GLU A 421 -58.17 48.15 21.94
CA GLU A 421 -57.77 49.30 22.78
C GLU A 421 -58.60 49.35 24.07
N PRO A 422 -57.95 49.51 25.24
CA PRO A 422 -58.68 49.99 26.45
C PRO A 422 -58.87 51.46 26.43
N PRO A 423 -60.01 52.02 27.04
CA PRO A 423 -60.39 53.45 26.99
C PRO A 423 -59.42 54.30 27.84
N GLN A 424 -59.13 55.50 27.31
CA GLN A 424 -58.36 56.54 27.99
C GLN A 424 -59.12 57.08 29.21
N PRO A 425 -58.42 57.33 30.32
CA PRO A 425 -59.02 58.10 31.46
C PRO A 425 -59.00 59.59 31.15
N GLY A 426 -60.19 60.20 31.33
CA GLY A 426 -60.46 61.63 31.11
C GLY A 426 -59.73 62.55 32.07
N ASP A 427 -59.57 63.78 31.56
CA ASP A 427 -59.10 64.96 32.24
C ASP A 427 -59.89 65.25 33.54
N GLN A 428 -59.19 65.49 34.62
CA GLN A 428 -59.68 66.30 35.72
C GLN A 428 -58.69 67.43 35.96
N GLN A 429 -59.22 68.66 35.70
CA GLN A 429 -58.58 69.91 36.10
C GLN A 429 -58.77 70.19 37.60
N PRO A 430 -57.96 71.11 38.16
CA PRO A 430 -57.76 71.27 39.59
C PRO A 430 -58.77 72.25 40.26
N VAL A 431 -58.98 71.96 41.51
CA VAL A 431 -59.25 73.05 42.56
C VAL A 431 -58.38 72.68 43.76
#